data_2de00740817f240269a318f6f1b79e9e
#
_entry.id   2de00740817f240269a318f6f1b79e9e
#
_cell.length_a   1.000
_cell.length_b   1.000
_cell.length_c   1.000
_cell.angle_alpha   90.00
_cell.angle_beta   90.00
_cell.angle_gamma   90.00
#
_symmetry.space_group_name_H-M   'P 1'
#
loop_
_entity.id
_entity.type
_entity.pdbx_description
1 polymer ?
#
loop_
_entity_poly.entity_id
_entity_poly.type
_entity_poly.pdbx_seq_one_letter_code
_entity_poly.pdbx_strand_id
1 'polypeptide(L)'
;MKIVLLKIFALCASISIACSAFAAGQKELKPVKYVFLFIGDGMSIPQRMMTEEYLRLNGEEGLAINAFPNNAITYTRSNDSFITDSAASGTAIACGTKTDNGKIGVDTKGNKLESIAYAAKKSGKKVGIITSVTINHATPAAFYAHNASRGNYYEIALDMLRSNFDFFGGGGVQDANDKKSKLYKGDVYELAKAAGYKVVLNDSEEFEEIDEDSGKTMAFASKGALPYAIDDNGGLRIKDFLEKAIELMEGHPKGFFIMVEGGKIDWMCHANDAATVLKEVVDLDKCVRKACEFAKKHPEETLIVVTGDHETGGLTLGFAGTGYKSYINLLSHQKNSREQIEKTIKDMKTKKPELSFDDFKPYITQTLGLKFEGDKSDRLVLTRDEENALRKAFEKASSRKGFKADGFAIALTHCLDNKAALGWTSTAHTALPVSTTATGAQSEAFNGTIDNTDIAKMLKQAVK
;
A
#
# COMPACT_ATOMS: atom_id res chain seq x y z
N MET A 1 5.86 -63.76 10.93
CA MET A 1 5.59 -62.81 12.02
C MET A 1 6.86 -62.04 12.51
N LYS A 2 8.00 -62.71 12.75
CA LYS A 2 9.23 -62.00 13.23
C LYS A 2 9.85 -60.98 12.23
N ILE A 3 9.75 -61.22 10.92
CA ILE A 3 10.34 -60.33 9.90
C ILE A 3 9.52 -59.00 9.71
N VAL A 4 8.21 -59.08 9.93
CA VAL A 4 7.33 -57.88 9.82
C VAL A 4 7.49 -56.95 11.01
N LEU A 5 7.68 -57.53 12.23
CA LEU A 5 7.97 -56.71 13.43
C LEU A 5 9.30 -55.98 13.33
N LEU A 6 10.34 -56.58 12.73
CA LEU A 6 11.66 -55.91 12.58
C LEU A 6 11.61 -54.72 11.60
N LYS A 7 10.79 -54.79 10.55
CA LYS A 7 10.61 -53.67 9.61
C LYS A 7 9.79 -52.52 10.18
N ILE A 8 8.83 -52.79 11.05
CA ILE A 8 8.05 -51.74 11.75
C ILE A 8 8.94 -51.03 12.80
N PHE A 9 9.78 -51.77 13.52
CA PHE A 9 10.72 -51.16 14.49
C PHE A 9 11.79 -50.30 13.80
N ALA A 10 12.30 -50.69 12.64
CA ALA A 10 13.25 -49.88 11.86
C ALA A 10 12.61 -48.62 11.28
N LEU A 11 11.32 -48.65 10.87
CA LEU A 11 10.60 -47.52 10.36
C LEU A 11 10.26 -46.51 11.47
N CYS A 12 9.87 -46.97 12.66
CA CYS A 12 9.62 -46.11 13.81
C CYS A 12 10.93 -45.47 14.35
N ALA A 13 12.05 -46.18 14.32
CA ALA A 13 13.34 -45.65 14.72
C ALA A 13 13.84 -44.54 13.74
N SER A 14 13.63 -44.74 12.43
CA SER A 14 14.02 -43.71 11.43
C SER A 14 13.14 -42.47 11.49
N ILE A 15 11.85 -42.58 11.82
CA ILE A 15 10.95 -41.42 12.03
C ILE A 15 11.32 -40.69 13.31
N SER A 16 11.67 -41.41 14.38
CA SER A 16 12.13 -40.78 15.65
C SER A 16 13.48 -40.08 15.52
N ILE A 17 14.40 -40.59 14.69
CA ILE A 17 15.69 -39.94 14.39
C ILE A 17 15.49 -38.70 13.50
N ALA A 18 14.56 -38.73 12.55
CA ALA A 18 14.20 -37.57 11.73
C ALA A 18 13.55 -36.46 12.58
N CYS A 19 12.63 -36.81 13.50
CA CYS A 19 12.06 -35.85 14.44
C CYS A 19 13.09 -35.28 15.44
N SER A 20 14.06 -36.07 15.90
CA SER A 20 15.12 -35.62 16.79
C SER A 20 16.16 -34.75 16.07
N ALA A 21 16.45 -34.99 14.80
CA ALA A 21 17.32 -34.16 13.98
C ALA A 21 16.67 -32.76 13.65
N PHE A 22 15.33 -32.72 13.58
CA PHE A 22 14.61 -31.44 13.43
C PHE A 22 14.58 -30.62 14.73
N ALA A 23 14.68 -31.27 15.90
CA ALA A 23 14.72 -30.60 17.21
C ALA A 23 16.14 -30.17 17.65
N ALA A 24 17.18 -30.70 17.02
CA ALA A 24 18.58 -30.50 17.43
C ALA A 24 19.29 -29.34 16.72
N GLY A 25 18.60 -28.20 16.47
CA GLY A 25 19.22 -27.08 15.77
C GLY A 25 18.41 -25.79 15.73
N GLN A 26 17.50 -25.55 16.64
CA GLN A 26 16.99 -24.18 16.80
C GLN A 26 18.11 -23.33 17.37
N LYS A 27 18.96 -22.78 16.48
CA LYS A 27 19.86 -21.69 16.78
C LYS A 27 18.96 -20.59 17.37
N GLU A 28 19.20 -20.22 18.61
CA GLU A 28 18.47 -19.14 19.25
C GLU A 28 18.58 -17.91 18.35
N LEU A 29 17.47 -17.54 17.72
CA LEU A 29 17.46 -16.44 16.75
C LEU A 29 17.74 -15.15 17.52
N LYS A 30 18.82 -14.45 17.19
CA LYS A 30 19.09 -13.14 17.77
C LYS A 30 17.97 -12.17 17.37
N PRO A 31 17.48 -11.33 18.30
CA PRO A 31 16.50 -10.29 17.96
C PRO A 31 17.03 -9.39 16.85
N VAL A 32 16.15 -9.06 15.89
CA VAL A 32 16.47 -8.12 14.82
C VAL A 32 16.42 -6.70 15.38
N LYS A 33 17.46 -5.91 15.16
CA LYS A 33 17.52 -4.53 15.67
C LYS A 33 16.61 -3.59 14.89
N TYR A 34 16.62 -3.69 13.58
CA TYR A 34 15.88 -2.82 12.67
C TYR A 34 14.90 -3.62 11.81
N VAL A 35 13.64 -3.30 11.91
CA VAL A 35 12.58 -3.97 11.14
C VAL A 35 11.82 -2.96 10.31
N PHE A 36 11.79 -3.19 9.00
CA PHE A 36 10.94 -2.47 8.06
C PHE A 36 9.85 -3.39 7.55
N LEU A 37 8.60 -2.95 7.63
CA LEU A 37 7.45 -3.60 7.01
C LEU A 37 6.82 -2.64 6.01
N PHE A 38 6.83 -3.03 4.74
CA PHE A 38 6.18 -2.29 3.66
C PHE A 38 4.87 -2.98 3.28
N ILE A 39 3.80 -2.21 3.15
CA ILE A 39 2.49 -2.69 2.72
C ILE A 39 2.05 -1.86 1.51
N GLY A 40 1.92 -2.50 0.35
CA GLY A 40 1.20 -1.90 -0.77
C GLY A 40 -0.28 -2.26 -0.66
N ASP A 41 -1.12 -1.31 -0.27
CA ASP A 41 -2.57 -1.53 -0.19
C ASP A 41 -3.11 -1.83 -1.60
N GLY A 42 -3.84 -2.94 -1.76
CA GLY A 42 -4.33 -3.40 -3.06
C GLY A 42 -3.26 -3.96 -4.01
N MET A 43 -2.00 -4.09 -3.58
CA MET A 43 -0.86 -4.50 -4.40
C MET A 43 -0.67 -6.02 -4.38
N SER A 44 -1.11 -6.69 -5.43
CA SER A 44 -0.85 -8.10 -5.67
C SER A 44 0.20 -8.30 -6.79
N ILE A 45 0.32 -9.52 -7.23
CA ILE A 45 1.27 -9.93 -8.30
C ILE A 45 1.03 -9.14 -9.61
N PRO A 46 -0.21 -8.96 -10.12
CA PRO A 46 -0.40 -8.21 -11.37
C PRO A 46 0.11 -6.77 -11.31
N GLN A 47 -0.14 -6.04 -10.21
CA GLN A 47 0.30 -4.66 -10.05
C GLN A 47 1.85 -4.56 -10.04
N ARG A 48 2.52 -5.50 -9.34
CA ARG A 48 3.99 -5.58 -9.31
C ARG A 48 4.55 -5.94 -10.69
N MET A 49 3.98 -6.95 -11.36
CA MET A 49 4.49 -7.42 -12.67
C MET A 49 4.25 -6.40 -13.79
N MET A 50 3.13 -5.68 -13.78
CA MET A 50 2.89 -4.57 -14.69
C MET A 50 3.98 -3.49 -14.54
N THR A 51 4.28 -3.12 -13.32
CA THR A 51 5.30 -2.10 -13.02
C THR A 51 6.70 -2.58 -13.41
N GLU A 52 7.05 -3.82 -13.09
CA GLU A 52 8.32 -4.43 -13.49
C GLU A 52 8.53 -4.40 -15.01
N GLU A 53 7.51 -4.83 -15.75
CA GLU A 53 7.59 -4.85 -17.24
C GLU A 53 7.68 -3.44 -17.81
N TYR A 54 6.96 -2.47 -17.23
CA TYR A 54 7.06 -1.07 -17.64
C TYR A 54 8.50 -0.55 -17.47
N LEU A 55 9.11 -0.76 -16.30
CA LEU A 55 10.48 -0.32 -16.00
C LEU A 55 11.46 -0.97 -16.98
N ARG A 56 11.35 -2.30 -17.19
CA ARG A 56 12.18 -3.06 -18.13
C ARG A 56 12.10 -2.50 -19.56
N LEU A 57 10.88 -2.20 -20.03
CA LEU A 57 10.66 -1.66 -21.39
C LEU A 57 11.24 -0.25 -21.58
N ASN A 58 11.36 0.52 -20.49
CA ASN A 58 11.95 1.86 -20.51
C ASN A 58 13.47 1.86 -20.21
N GLY A 59 14.09 0.68 -20.05
CA GLY A 59 15.52 0.55 -19.73
C GLY A 59 15.86 1.00 -18.31
N GLU A 60 14.85 1.05 -17.43
CA GLU A 60 15.01 1.36 -16.02
C GLU A 60 15.31 0.09 -15.21
N GLU A 61 15.91 0.27 -14.02
CA GLU A 61 16.12 -0.83 -13.09
C GLU A 61 14.77 -1.38 -12.60
N GLY A 62 14.61 -2.71 -12.59
CA GLY A 62 13.42 -3.37 -12.07
C GLY A 62 13.13 -3.08 -10.60
N LEU A 63 11.98 -3.49 -10.11
CA LEU A 63 11.58 -3.26 -8.72
C LEU A 63 12.51 -3.98 -7.73
N ALA A 64 13.03 -3.27 -6.73
CA ALA A 64 13.80 -3.85 -5.64
C ALA A 64 13.00 -4.92 -4.88
N ILE A 65 11.70 -4.71 -4.73
CA ILE A 65 10.74 -5.64 -4.12
C ILE A 65 10.80 -7.03 -4.77
N ASN A 66 10.99 -7.10 -6.09
CA ASN A 66 11.00 -8.36 -6.86
C ASN A 66 12.37 -9.07 -6.81
N ALA A 67 13.42 -8.38 -6.39
CA ALA A 67 14.78 -8.92 -6.29
C ALA A 67 15.07 -9.62 -4.95
N PHE A 68 14.15 -9.59 -3.99
CA PHE A 68 14.36 -10.20 -2.69
C PHE A 68 14.42 -11.73 -2.76
N PRO A 69 15.34 -12.37 -2.01
CA PRO A 69 15.61 -13.81 -2.14
C PRO A 69 14.51 -14.69 -1.56
N ASN A 70 13.72 -14.19 -0.60
CA ASN A 70 12.67 -14.95 0.05
C ASN A 70 11.30 -14.45 -0.42
N ASN A 71 10.41 -15.39 -0.80
CA ASN A 71 9.10 -15.08 -1.37
C ASN A 71 8.06 -16.10 -0.93
N ALA A 72 6.93 -15.61 -0.44
CA ALA A 72 5.76 -16.38 -0.10
C ALA A 72 4.53 -15.93 -0.89
N ILE A 73 3.69 -16.88 -1.27
CA ILE A 73 2.31 -16.61 -1.69
C ILE A 73 1.47 -16.47 -0.41
N THR A 74 0.80 -15.34 -0.24
CA THR A 74 0.07 -15.00 0.98
C THR A 74 -1.43 -14.94 0.74
N TYR A 75 -2.20 -15.74 1.50
CA TYR A 75 -3.66 -15.68 1.52
C TYR A 75 -4.15 -14.59 2.45
N THR A 76 -5.17 -13.83 2.01
CA THR A 76 -5.58 -12.58 2.65
C THR A 76 -7.01 -12.57 3.18
N ARG A 77 -7.79 -13.64 3.01
CA ARG A 77 -9.20 -13.69 3.45
C ARG A 77 -9.40 -13.13 4.87
N SER A 78 -10.53 -12.47 5.11
CA SER A 78 -10.96 -12.08 6.45
C SER A 78 -11.65 -13.25 7.20
N ASN A 79 -12.15 -13.01 8.40
CA ASN A 79 -12.89 -14.03 9.14
C ASN A 79 -14.26 -14.34 8.51
N ASP A 80 -14.97 -13.29 8.09
CA ASP A 80 -16.35 -13.34 7.60
C ASP A 80 -16.47 -13.34 6.07
N SER A 81 -15.37 -13.13 5.33
CA SER A 81 -15.41 -13.04 3.87
C SER A 81 -14.17 -13.65 3.21
N PHE A 82 -14.36 -14.29 2.04
CA PHE A 82 -13.26 -14.71 1.18
C PHE A 82 -12.51 -13.54 0.57
N ILE A 83 -13.20 -12.41 0.35
CA ILE A 83 -12.62 -11.14 -0.07
C ILE A 83 -12.54 -10.22 1.15
N THR A 84 -11.32 -9.89 1.57
CA THR A 84 -11.06 -9.03 2.72
C THR A 84 -11.19 -7.55 2.37
N ASP A 85 -11.42 -6.70 3.38
CA ASP A 85 -11.11 -5.28 3.32
C ASP A 85 -9.76 -4.98 3.99
N SER A 86 -9.25 -3.74 3.83
CA SER A 86 -7.96 -3.32 4.40
C SER A 86 -7.96 -3.33 5.93
N ALA A 87 -9.12 -3.13 6.59
CA ALA A 87 -9.20 -3.14 8.05
C ALA A 87 -8.93 -4.54 8.63
N ALA A 88 -9.62 -5.55 8.09
CA ALA A 88 -9.45 -6.94 8.52
C ALA A 88 -8.09 -7.50 8.11
N SER A 89 -7.62 -7.19 6.89
CA SER A 89 -6.31 -7.65 6.43
C SER A 89 -5.17 -6.94 7.17
N GLY A 90 -5.24 -5.61 7.33
CA GLY A 90 -4.28 -4.87 8.14
C GLY A 90 -4.22 -5.39 9.58
N THR A 91 -5.37 -5.71 10.19
CA THR A 91 -5.43 -6.36 11.52
C THR A 91 -4.76 -7.73 11.52
N ALA A 92 -4.98 -8.56 10.49
CA ALA A 92 -4.33 -9.86 10.38
C ALA A 92 -2.80 -9.72 10.27
N ILE A 93 -2.31 -8.82 9.42
CA ILE A 93 -0.88 -8.53 9.23
C ILE A 93 -0.27 -7.93 10.49
N ALA A 94 -0.96 -7.02 11.18
CA ALA A 94 -0.44 -6.34 12.36
C ALA A 94 -0.51 -7.21 13.62
N CYS A 95 -1.61 -7.95 13.82
CA CYS A 95 -1.90 -8.62 15.09
C CYS A 95 -1.75 -10.15 15.05
N GLY A 96 -1.80 -10.78 13.87
CA GLY A 96 -1.74 -12.23 13.70
C GLY A 96 -3.05 -12.95 14.01
N THR A 97 -4.17 -12.27 13.89
CA THR A 97 -5.50 -12.79 14.17
C THR A 97 -6.49 -12.31 13.11
N LYS A 98 -7.29 -13.23 12.57
CA LYS A 98 -8.39 -12.86 11.66
C LYS A 98 -9.50 -12.14 12.41
N THR A 99 -10.05 -11.12 11.77
CA THR A 99 -11.24 -10.40 12.21
C THR A 99 -12.22 -10.21 11.05
N ASP A 100 -13.39 -9.64 11.33
CA ASP A 100 -14.41 -9.38 10.32
C ASP A 100 -14.08 -8.08 9.56
N ASN A 101 -14.52 -7.99 8.31
CA ASN A 101 -14.35 -6.79 7.49
C ASN A 101 -14.83 -5.53 8.25
N GLY A 102 -14.08 -4.45 8.15
CA GLY A 102 -14.35 -3.17 8.80
C GLY A 102 -13.81 -3.02 10.23
N LYS A 103 -13.33 -4.09 10.87
CA LYS A 103 -12.79 -4.05 12.25
C LYS A 103 -11.28 -3.81 12.25
N ILE A 104 -10.81 -2.99 13.20
CA ILE A 104 -9.40 -2.59 13.34
C ILE A 104 -8.87 -3.01 14.71
N GLY A 105 -7.79 -3.80 14.74
CA GLY A 105 -7.05 -4.17 15.96
C GLY A 105 -7.85 -4.87 17.03
N VAL A 106 -9.01 -5.43 16.68
CA VAL A 106 -9.88 -6.21 17.57
C VAL A 106 -10.23 -7.56 16.96
N ASP A 107 -10.48 -8.58 17.78
CA ASP A 107 -10.98 -9.87 17.34
C ASP A 107 -12.48 -9.80 16.94
N THR A 108 -13.04 -10.93 16.53
CA THR A 108 -14.46 -11.03 16.14
C THR A 108 -15.43 -10.69 17.27
N LYS A 109 -14.99 -10.79 18.53
CA LYS A 109 -15.77 -10.49 19.75
C LYS A 109 -15.54 -9.07 20.24
N GLY A 110 -14.65 -8.29 19.61
CA GLY A 110 -14.30 -6.92 20.00
C GLY A 110 -13.20 -6.81 21.07
N ASN A 111 -12.51 -7.91 21.41
CA ASN A 111 -11.38 -7.86 22.32
C ASN A 111 -10.16 -7.22 21.59
N LYS A 112 -9.44 -6.36 22.31
CA LYS A 112 -8.23 -5.69 21.79
C LYS A 112 -7.12 -6.69 21.51
N LEU A 113 -6.49 -6.56 20.35
CA LEU A 113 -5.35 -7.37 19.92
C LEU A 113 -4.05 -6.57 20.05
N GLU A 114 -2.96 -7.24 20.42
CA GLU A 114 -1.64 -6.62 20.41
C GLU A 114 -1.04 -6.68 19.00
N SER A 115 -0.68 -5.53 18.44
CA SER A 115 0.01 -5.46 17.16
C SER A 115 1.52 -5.68 17.28
N ILE A 116 2.20 -5.91 16.17
CA ILE A 116 3.68 -5.94 16.05
C ILE A 116 4.28 -4.63 16.57
N ALA A 117 3.65 -3.49 16.26
CA ALA A 117 4.11 -2.18 16.69
C ALA A 117 4.10 -2.04 18.21
N TYR A 118 3.05 -2.51 18.88
CA TYR A 118 3.04 -2.57 20.36
C TYR A 118 4.06 -3.57 20.92
N ALA A 119 4.24 -4.73 20.28
CA ALA A 119 5.26 -5.69 20.68
C ALA A 119 6.67 -5.11 20.55
N ALA A 120 6.97 -4.39 19.47
CA ALA A 120 8.23 -3.68 19.28
C ALA A 120 8.44 -2.58 20.35
N LYS A 121 7.40 -1.78 20.64
CA LYS A 121 7.46 -0.76 21.69
C LYS A 121 7.73 -1.36 23.06
N LYS A 122 7.09 -2.49 23.40
CA LYS A 122 7.31 -3.22 24.65
C LYS A 122 8.72 -3.80 24.76
N SER A 123 9.34 -4.21 23.65
CA SER A 123 10.73 -4.67 23.62
C SER A 123 11.74 -3.53 23.71
N GLY A 124 11.27 -2.29 23.79
CA GLY A 124 12.07 -1.08 23.92
C GLY A 124 12.51 -0.46 22.60
N LYS A 125 11.98 -0.91 21.46
CA LYS A 125 12.27 -0.31 20.15
C LYS A 125 11.49 1.00 19.97
N LYS A 126 12.04 1.89 19.14
CA LYS A 126 11.29 3.00 18.58
C LYS A 126 10.29 2.50 17.52
N VAL A 127 9.17 3.21 17.33
CA VAL A 127 8.11 2.81 16.40
C VAL A 127 7.72 3.97 15.50
N GLY A 128 7.75 3.73 14.18
CA GLY A 128 7.29 4.67 13.15
C GLY A 128 6.17 4.07 12.30
N ILE A 129 5.16 4.89 11.97
CA ILE A 129 4.05 4.55 11.07
C ILE A 129 3.97 5.63 10.00
N ILE A 130 4.05 5.22 8.74
CA ILE A 130 4.10 6.11 7.58
C ILE A 130 3.10 5.63 6.52
N THR A 131 2.40 6.56 5.88
CA THR A 131 1.42 6.21 4.84
C THR A 131 1.26 7.32 3.80
N SER A 132 0.90 6.96 2.58
CA SER A 132 0.49 7.90 1.53
C SER A 132 -0.98 8.32 1.60
N VAL A 133 -1.83 7.58 2.35
CA VAL A 133 -3.21 7.94 2.66
C VAL A 133 -3.30 8.70 3.98
N THR A 134 -4.48 8.91 4.56
CA THR A 134 -4.58 9.54 5.89
C THR A 134 -4.07 8.59 6.96
N ILE A 135 -3.34 9.13 7.95
CA ILE A 135 -2.66 8.33 8.96
C ILE A 135 -3.61 7.47 9.80
N ASN A 136 -4.88 7.85 9.89
CA ASN A 136 -5.95 7.10 10.55
C ASN A 136 -6.84 6.29 9.59
N HIS A 137 -6.37 6.04 8.34
CA HIS A 137 -6.97 5.06 7.45
C HIS A 137 -6.79 3.64 8.00
N ALA A 138 -7.51 2.67 7.46
CA ALA A 138 -7.67 1.33 8.03
C ALA A 138 -6.34 0.58 8.25
N THR A 139 -5.46 0.56 7.24
CA THR A 139 -4.22 -0.21 7.27
C THR A 139 -3.22 0.32 8.29
N PRO A 140 -2.83 1.62 8.32
CA PRO A 140 -1.94 2.13 9.35
C PRO A 140 -2.59 2.05 10.74
N ALA A 141 -3.91 2.28 10.84
CA ALA A 141 -4.64 2.21 12.10
C ALA A 141 -4.58 0.83 12.77
N ALA A 142 -4.49 -0.26 12.01
CA ALA A 142 -4.39 -1.62 12.54
C ALA A 142 -3.15 -1.84 13.42
N PHE A 143 -2.13 -1.01 13.30
CA PHE A 143 -0.90 -1.09 14.08
C PHE A 143 -1.00 -0.41 15.45
N TYR A 144 -1.98 0.52 15.65
CA TYR A 144 -2.07 1.30 16.88
C TYR A 144 -3.49 1.42 17.46
N ALA A 145 -4.55 1.22 16.66
CA ALA A 145 -5.92 1.45 17.09
C ALA A 145 -6.69 0.15 17.38
N HIS A 146 -7.78 0.29 18.14
CA HIS A 146 -8.68 -0.79 18.48
C HIS A 146 -10.13 -0.28 18.32
N ASN A 147 -10.73 -0.55 17.16
CA ASN A 147 -12.06 -0.03 16.85
C ASN A 147 -12.92 -1.06 16.12
N ALA A 148 -14.19 -1.11 16.44
CA ALA A 148 -15.17 -1.99 15.79
C ALA A 148 -15.54 -1.54 14.37
N SER A 149 -15.16 -0.31 13.96
CA SER A 149 -15.45 0.24 12.65
C SER A 149 -14.31 1.12 12.15
N ARG A 150 -13.82 0.85 10.94
CA ARG A 150 -12.83 1.67 10.23
C ARG A 150 -13.33 3.08 9.92
N GLY A 151 -14.65 3.29 9.92
CA GLY A 151 -15.26 4.61 9.68
C GLY A 151 -15.21 5.56 10.88
N ASN A 152 -14.78 5.12 12.05
CA ASN A 152 -14.68 5.94 13.26
C ASN A 152 -13.32 6.69 13.29
N TYR A 153 -13.07 7.52 12.27
CA TYR A 153 -11.76 8.15 12.05
C TYR A 153 -11.26 8.97 13.25
N TYR A 154 -12.15 9.73 13.91
CA TYR A 154 -11.77 10.54 15.05
C TYR A 154 -11.33 9.69 16.25
N GLU A 155 -12.08 8.64 16.57
CA GLU A 155 -11.77 7.70 17.65
C GLU A 155 -10.46 6.94 17.39
N ILE A 156 -10.23 6.56 16.13
CA ILE A 156 -8.97 5.93 15.67
C ILE A 156 -7.80 6.90 15.89
N ALA A 157 -7.97 8.19 15.56
CA ALA A 157 -6.96 9.20 15.81
C ALA A 157 -6.67 9.41 17.30
N LEU A 158 -7.67 9.28 18.17
CA LEU A 158 -7.43 9.29 19.63
C LEU A 158 -6.61 8.07 20.09
N ASP A 159 -6.78 6.90 19.46
CA ASP A 159 -5.95 5.73 19.77
C ASP A 159 -4.51 5.92 19.29
N MET A 160 -4.28 6.63 18.16
CA MET A 160 -2.96 7.02 17.71
C MET A 160 -2.19 7.79 18.78
N LEU A 161 -2.83 8.79 19.41
CA LEU A 161 -2.21 9.56 20.50
C LEU A 161 -1.88 8.68 21.73
N ARG A 162 -2.74 7.71 22.05
CA ARG A 162 -2.55 6.78 23.19
C ARG A 162 -1.44 5.76 22.94
N SER A 163 -1.12 5.47 21.69
CA SER A 163 -0.07 4.49 21.32
C SER A 163 1.31 4.89 21.85
N ASN A 164 1.54 6.18 21.98
CA ASN A 164 2.82 6.76 22.40
C ASN A 164 3.99 6.30 21.50
N PHE A 165 3.72 6.08 20.19
CA PHE A 165 4.74 5.74 19.21
C PHE A 165 5.62 6.96 18.90
N ASP A 166 6.76 6.75 18.27
CA ASP A 166 7.80 7.76 18.18
C ASP A 166 7.68 8.64 16.94
N PHE A 167 7.14 8.08 15.83
CA PHE A 167 6.96 8.81 14.58
C PHE A 167 5.66 8.43 13.87
N PHE A 168 4.92 9.44 13.41
CA PHE A 168 3.83 9.29 12.46
C PHE A 168 4.05 10.25 11.30
N GLY A 169 3.94 9.77 10.04
CA GLY A 169 4.26 10.61 8.90
C GLY A 169 3.47 10.29 7.63
N GLY A 170 3.44 11.27 6.72
CA GLY A 170 2.81 11.16 5.41
C GLY A 170 1.53 11.97 5.27
N GLY A 171 0.40 11.32 4.98
CA GLY A 171 -0.90 11.99 4.94
C GLY A 171 -1.43 12.31 6.34
N GLY A 172 -2.22 13.38 6.44
CA GLY A 172 -2.73 13.92 7.71
C GLY A 172 -3.86 13.10 8.32
N VAL A 173 -4.57 13.70 9.26
CA VAL A 173 -5.65 13.07 10.03
C VAL A 173 -7.00 13.39 9.42
N GLN A 174 -7.71 12.37 8.93
CA GLN A 174 -9.10 12.53 8.50
C GLN A 174 -9.99 12.80 9.72
N ASP A 175 -10.95 13.72 9.57
CA ASP A 175 -11.91 14.11 10.62
C ASP A 175 -11.22 14.55 11.92
N ALA A 176 -10.05 15.20 11.84
CA ALA A 176 -9.26 15.61 13.00
C ALA A 176 -10.01 16.47 14.02
N ASN A 177 -11.11 17.12 13.62
CA ASN A 177 -11.93 17.98 14.47
C ASN A 177 -13.43 17.62 14.35
N ASP A 178 -13.78 16.34 14.44
CA ASP A 178 -15.17 15.89 14.34
C ASP A 178 -15.94 16.14 15.65
N LYS A 179 -16.58 17.32 15.73
CA LYS A 179 -17.44 17.72 16.87
C LYS A 179 -18.69 16.87 17.02
N LYS A 180 -19.02 15.99 16.07
CA LYS A 180 -20.17 15.07 16.15
C LYS A 180 -19.81 13.76 16.84
N SER A 181 -18.52 13.43 16.94
CA SER A 181 -18.10 12.24 17.68
C SER A 181 -18.51 12.33 19.14
N LYS A 182 -19.07 11.24 19.67
CA LYS A 182 -19.41 11.11 21.09
C LYS A 182 -18.20 11.16 22.02
N LEU A 183 -16.99 10.89 21.46
CA LEU A 183 -15.72 10.91 22.17
C LEU A 183 -14.93 12.19 21.92
N TYR A 184 -15.55 13.22 21.33
CA TYR A 184 -14.89 14.48 21.02
C TYR A 184 -14.18 15.10 22.24
N LYS A 185 -12.90 15.43 22.09
CA LYS A 185 -12.04 16.03 23.13
C LYS A 185 -11.33 17.30 22.65
N GLY A 186 -11.47 17.67 21.38
CA GLY A 186 -10.76 18.78 20.75
C GLY A 186 -10.15 18.40 19.41
N ASP A 187 -9.45 19.32 18.80
CA ASP A 187 -8.70 19.07 17.57
C ASP A 187 -7.54 18.09 17.84
N VAL A 188 -7.42 17.04 17.02
CA VAL A 188 -6.41 15.97 17.19
C VAL A 188 -4.98 16.51 17.17
N TYR A 189 -4.69 17.53 16.35
CA TYR A 189 -3.34 18.12 16.28
C TYR A 189 -2.99 18.86 17.58
N GLU A 190 -3.95 19.58 18.17
CA GLU A 190 -3.74 20.25 19.45
C GLU A 190 -3.63 19.23 20.61
N LEU A 191 -4.42 18.15 20.56
CA LEU A 191 -4.30 17.05 21.53
C LEU A 191 -2.92 16.34 21.38
N ALA A 192 -2.38 16.23 20.18
CA ALA A 192 -1.06 15.66 19.93
C ALA A 192 0.05 16.52 20.58
N LYS A 193 0.00 17.84 20.39
CA LYS A 193 0.93 18.79 21.04
C LYS A 193 0.86 18.65 22.55
N ALA A 194 -0.38 18.60 23.11
CA ALA A 194 -0.57 18.42 24.55
C ALA A 194 -0.07 17.06 25.08
N ALA A 195 -0.03 16.03 24.21
CA ALA A 195 0.55 14.71 24.51
C ALA A 195 2.09 14.68 24.33
N GLY A 196 2.72 15.81 24.02
CA GLY A 196 4.17 15.95 23.89
C GLY A 196 4.75 15.52 22.54
N TYR A 197 3.94 15.59 21.47
CA TYR A 197 4.44 15.43 20.10
C TYR A 197 4.84 16.78 19.50
N LYS A 198 5.99 16.81 18.80
CA LYS A 198 6.25 17.84 17.78
C LYS A 198 5.27 17.57 16.63
N VAL A 199 4.47 18.56 16.25
CA VAL A 199 3.47 18.42 15.17
C VAL A 199 3.84 19.35 14.04
N VAL A 200 4.28 18.79 12.93
CA VAL A 200 4.59 19.51 11.68
C VAL A 200 3.47 19.24 10.68
N LEU A 201 2.81 20.28 10.19
CA LEU A 201 1.66 20.15 9.29
C LEU A 201 1.78 21.09 8.11
N ASN A 202 2.03 20.55 6.93
CA ASN A 202 2.14 21.29 5.67
C ASN A 202 3.19 22.42 5.73
N ASP A 203 4.30 22.13 6.38
CA ASP A 203 5.42 23.06 6.55
C ASP A 203 6.72 22.32 6.21
N SER A 204 7.30 22.64 5.05
CA SER A 204 8.51 22.00 4.56
C SER A 204 9.77 22.47 5.30
N GLU A 205 9.78 23.72 5.79
CA GLU A 205 10.94 24.24 6.55
C GLU A 205 10.99 23.56 7.92
N GLU A 206 9.88 23.52 8.65
CA GLU A 206 9.79 22.83 9.93
C GLU A 206 10.01 21.31 9.79
N PHE A 207 9.63 20.72 8.62
CA PHE A 207 9.90 19.30 8.33
C PHE A 207 11.39 19.01 8.20
N GLU A 208 12.15 19.86 7.54
CA GLU A 208 13.61 19.70 7.41
C GLU A 208 14.33 19.81 8.77
N GLU A 209 13.78 20.55 9.72
CA GLU A 209 14.30 20.70 11.08
C GLU A 209 14.02 19.50 12.01
N ILE A 210 13.38 18.43 11.52
CA ILE A 210 13.21 17.20 12.28
C ILE A 210 14.54 16.45 12.33
N ASP A 211 15.00 16.16 13.54
CA ASP A 211 16.25 15.47 13.83
C ASP A 211 16.11 14.48 15.01
N GLU A 212 17.21 13.90 15.46
CA GLU A 212 17.26 12.94 16.57
C GLU A 212 16.80 13.51 17.91
N ASP A 213 16.90 14.83 18.11
CA ASP A 213 16.51 15.54 19.33
C ASP A 213 15.05 16.00 19.33
N SER A 214 14.36 15.88 18.20
CA SER A 214 12.96 16.33 18.03
C SER A 214 11.95 15.57 18.89
N GLY A 215 12.35 14.44 19.49
CA GLY A 215 11.47 13.62 20.32
C GLY A 215 10.37 12.90 19.53
N LYS A 216 9.19 12.71 20.15
CA LYS A 216 8.04 12.12 19.44
C LYS A 216 7.50 13.09 18.43
N THR A 217 7.37 12.68 17.17
CA THR A 217 7.03 13.56 16.06
C THR A 217 5.84 13.04 15.25
N MET A 218 4.96 13.97 14.86
CA MET A 218 3.90 13.78 13.88
C MET A 218 4.11 14.77 12.75
N ALA A 219 4.50 14.28 11.56
CA ALA A 219 4.81 15.10 10.40
C ALA A 219 3.87 14.76 9.23
N PHE A 220 3.10 15.73 8.74
CA PHE A 220 2.11 15.53 7.70
C PHE A 220 2.23 16.59 6.62
N ALA A 221 2.29 16.17 5.34
CA ALA A 221 2.37 17.09 4.21
C ALA A 221 1.05 17.83 3.93
N SER A 222 -0.07 17.34 4.45
CA SER A 222 -1.40 17.94 4.27
C SER A 222 -2.36 17.48 5.36
N LYS A 223 -3.58 18.01 5.38
CA LYS A 223 -4.66 17.49 6.24
C LYS A 223 -5.32 16.21 5.71
N GLY A 224 -5.10 15.88 4.44
CA GLY A 224 -5.63 14.68 3.77
C GLY A 224 -4.50 13.72 3.35
N ALA A 225 -4.79 12.85 2.39
CA ALA A 225 -3.79 12.00 1.78
C ALA A 225 -2.74 12.81 1.00
N LEU A 226 -1.56 12.22 0.75
CA LEU A 226 -0.56 12.80 -0.13
C LEU A 226 -1.10 12.94 -1.57
N PRO A 227 -0.58 13.84 -2.40
CA PRO A 227 -0.84 13.83 -3.84
C PRO A 227 -0.47 12.48 -4.47
N TYR A 228 -1.05 12.12 -5.61
CA TYR A 228 -0.59 10.95 -6.38
C TYR A 228 0.82 11.19 -6.95
N ALA A 229 1.61 10.13 -7.02
CA ALA A 229 2.99 10.21 -7.54
C ALA A 229 3.05 10.69 -9.01
N ILE A 230 2.01 10.40 -9.81
CA ILE A 230 1.91 10.90 -11.19
C ILE A 230 1.57 12.41 -11.25
N ASP A 231 0.95 12.95 -10.21
CA ASP A 231 0.58 14.38 -10.09
C ASP A 231 1.63 15.17 -9.29
N ASP A 232 2.82 14.59 -9.10
CA ASP A 232 3.89 15.17 -8.30
C ASP A 232 4.25 16.59 -8.80
N ASN A 233 4.26 17.51 -7.86
CA ASN A 233 4.61 18.93 -8.05
C ASN A 233 5.85 19.35 -7.22
N GLY A 234 6.67 18.39 -6.80
CA GLY A 234 7.85 18.60 -5.96
C GLY A 234 7.55 18.65 -4.45
N GLY A 235 6.38 18.14 -4.02
CA GLY A 235 6.04 18.03 -2.61
C GLY A 235 6.64 16.79 -1.93
N LEU A 236 6.49 16.69 -0.60
CA LEU A 236 6.96 15.56 0.19
C LEU A 236 6.27 14.25 -0.21
N ARG A 237 7.06 13.18 -0.33
CA ARG A 237 6.65 11.81 -0.65
C ARG A 237 6.90 10.88 0.53
N ILE A 238 6.30 9.68 0.51
CA ILE A 238 6.48 8.70 1.60
C ILE A 238 7.95 8.39 1.89
N LYS A 239 8.84 8.48 0.89
CA LYS A 239 10.28 8.29 1.06
C LYS A 239 10.90 9.35 1.98
N ASP A 240 10.48 10.61 1.87
CA ASP A 240 11.02 11.69 2.68
C ASP A 240 10.66 11.49 4.16
N PHE A 241 9.42 11.07 4.44
CA PHE A 241 9.00 10.72 5.81
C PHE A 241 9.75 9.49 6.35
N LEU A 242 10.06 8.50 5.49
CA LEU A 242 10.88 7.36 5.90
C LEU A 242 12.31 7.78 6.26
N GLU A 243 12.91 8.67 5.46
CA GLU A 243 14.25 9.20 5.73
C GLU A 243 14.29 9.93 7.08
N LYS A 244 13.31 10.81 7.37
CA LYS A 244 13.20 11.48 8.68
C LYS A 244 12.93 10.52 9.83
N ALA A 245 12.11 9.49 9.63
CA ALA A 245 11.88 8.46 10.64
C ALA A 245 13.15 7.66 10.96
N ILE A 246 13.96 7.34 9.95
CA ILE A 246 15.26 6.68 10.15
C ILE A 246 16.20 7.61 10.93
N GLU A 247 16.36 8.87 10.48
CA GLU A 247 17.20 9.87 11.12
C GLU A 247 16.87 10.02 12.62
N LEU A 248 15.59 10.13 12.95
CA LEU A 248 15.12 10.27 14.34
C LEU A 248 15.35 9.01 15.19
N MET A 249 15.43 7.80 14.59
CA MET A 249 15.33 6.56 15.35
C MET A 249 16.56 5.63 15.23
N GLU A 250 17.46 5.80 14.24
CA GLU A 250 18.53 4.83 13.98
C GLU A 250 19.55 4.75 15.14
N GLY A 251 19.82 5.87 15.83
CA GLY A 251 20.73 5.92 16.99
C GLY A 251 20.21 5.21 18.24
N HIS A 252 18.95 4.77 18.26
CA HIS A 252 18.39 4.14 19.46
C HIS A 252 19.01 2.76 19.74
N PRO A 253 19.46 2.46 20.98
CA PRO A 253 20.19 1.21 21.30
C PRO A 253 19.43 -0.06 20.93
N LYS A 254 18.10 -0.08 21.07
CA LYS A 254 17.23 -1.21 20.71
C LYS A 254 16.76 -1.19 19.25
N GLY A 255 17.12 -0.15 18.48
CA GLY A 255 16.67 0.04 17.11
C GLY A 255 15.20 0.40 17.00
N PHE A 256 14.58 0.03 15.87
CA PHE A 256 13.20 0.44 15.57
C PHE A 256 12.39 -0.64 14.84
N PHE A 257 11.09 -0.42 14.83
CA PHE A 257 10.11 -0.99 13.90
C PHE A 257 9.48 0.16 13.11
N ILE A 258 9.57 0.12 11.79
CA ILE A 258 8.92 1.10 10.90
C ILE A 258 7.97 0.36 9.96
N MET A 259 6.70 0.78 9.93
CA MET A 259 5.74 0.38 8.91
C MET A 259 5.54 1.52 7.92
N VAL A 260 5.62 1.21 6.62
CA VAL A 260 5.39 2.15 5.52
C VAL A 260 4.29 1.60 4.61
N GLU A 261 3.28 2.39 4.34
CA GLU A 261 2.17 2.02 3.48
C GLU A 261 2.15 2.85 2.18
N GLY A 262 2.07 2.15 1.05
CA GLY A 262 1.67 2.70 -0.24
C GLY A 262 0.16 2.59 -0.42
N GLY A 263 -0.62 3.35 0.36
CA GLY A 263 -2.09 3.19 0.43
C GLY A 263 -2.82 3.67 -0.82
N LYS A 264 -2.19 4.51 -1.62
CA LYS A 264 -2.83 5.07 -2.83
C LYS A 264 -2.78 4.12 -4.04
N ILE A 265 -2.07 3.01 -3.95
CA ILE A 265 -2.11 1.94 -4.96
C ILE A 265 -3.54 1.39 -5.04
N ASP A 266 -4.15 1.08 -3.89
CA ASP A 266 -5.52 0.58 -3.81
C ASP A 266 -6.55 1.56 -4.41
N TRP A 267 -6.46 2.84 -4.05
CA TRP A 267 -7.41 3.84 -4.56
C TRP A 267 -7.42 3.90 -6.08
N MET A 268 -6.24 3.79 -6.72
CA MET A 268 -6.16 3.81 -8.18
C MET A 268 -6.47 2.45 -8.82
N CYS A 269 -6.30 1.34 -8.10
CA CYS A 269 -6.86 0.06 -8.50
C CYS A 269 -8.41 0.09 -8.48
N HIS A 270 -9.04 0.67 -7.46
CA HIS A 270 -10.49 0.94 -7.44
C HIS A 270 -10.96 1.84 -8.58
N ALA A 271 -10.13 2.78 -8.98
CA ALA A 271 -10.38 3.69 -10.11
C ALA A 271 -10.06 3.06 -11.47
N ASN A 272 -9.45 1.87 -11.49
CA ASN A 272 -8.93 1.20 -12.67
C ASN A 272 -8.05 2.15 -13.53
N ASP A 273 -7.04 2.77 -12.90
CA ASP A 273 -6.09 3.69 -13.50
C ASP A 273 -4.68 3.10 -13.43
N ALA A 274 -4.31 2.29 -14.42
CA ALA A 274 -3.07 1.51 -14.43
C ALA A 274 -1.80 2.38 -14.39
N ALA A 275 -1.82 3.53 -15.07
CA ALA A 275 -0.66 4.41 -15.09
C ALA A 275 -0.38 5.04 -13.72
N THR A 276 -1.43 5.41 -12.99
CA THR A 276 -1.27 5.94 -11.63
C THR A 276 -0.89 4.83 -10.65
N VAL A 277 -1.49 3.63 -10.74
CA VAL A 277 -1.07 2.45 -9.96
C VAL A 277 0.42 2.18 -10.12
N LEU A 278 0.91 2.16 -11.36
CA LEU A 278 2.32 1.97 -11.67
C LEU A 278 3.22 3.00 -10.93
N LYS A 279 2.86 4.27 -10.96
CA LYS A 279 3.64 5.35 -10.32
C LYS A 279 3.62 5.25 -8.79
N GLU A 280 2.50 4.83 -8.19
CA GLU A 280 2.39 4.59 -6.75
C GLU A 280 3.23 3.37 -6.31
N VAL A 281 3.27 2.29 -7.12
CA VAL A 281 4.15 1.13 -6.84
C VAL A 281 5.62 1.53 -6.89
N VAL A 282 6.02 2.33 -7.88
CA VAL A 282 7.39 2.88 -7.97
C VAL A 282 7.72 3.77 -6.77
N ASP A 283 6.76 4.58 -6.28
CA ASP A 283 6.97 5.44 -5.12
C ASP A 283 7.20 4.61 -3.84
N LEU A 284 6.45 3.52 -3.65
CA LEU A 284 6.69 2.57 -2.56
C LEU A 284 8.05 1.86 -2.72
N ASP A 285 8.44 1.45 -3.94
CA ASP A 285 9.73 0.79 -4.19
C ASP A 285 10.92 1.71 -3.89
N LYS A 286 10.80 3.03 -4.08
CA LYS A 286 11.82 3.99 -3.64
C LYS A 286 12.05 3.94 -2.12
N CYS A 287 11.00 3.73 -1.33
CA CYS A 287 11.15 3.52 0.12
C CYS A 287 11.86 2.20 0.42
N VAL A 288 11.52 1.13 -0.30
CA VAL A 288 12.18 -0.17 -0.16
C VAL A 288 13.67 -0.06 -0.51
N ARG A 289 14.03 0.63 -1.60
CA ARG A 289 15.43 0.92 -1.95
C ARG A 289 16.18 1.65 -0.83
N LYS A 290 15.53 2.64 -0.21
CA LYS A 290 16.10 3.34 0.95
C LYS A 290 16.36 2.41 2.14
N ALA A 291 15.42 1.51 2.45
CA ALA A 291 15.64 0.48 3.47
C ALA A 291 16.76 -0.50 3.09
N CYS A 292 16.90 -0.85 1.81
CA CYS A 292 18.03 -1.67 1.33
C CYS A 292 19.39 -0.96 1.48
N GLU A 293 19.44 0.37 1.24
CA GLU A 293 20.64 1.17 1.49
C GLU A 293 21.01 1.18 2.98
N PHE A 294 20.01 1.32 3.85
CA PHE A 294 20.19 1.20 5.31
C PHE A 294 20.70 -0.19 5.70
N ALA A 295 20.08 -1.24 5.17
CA ALA A 295 20.47 -2.63 5.45
C ALA A 295 21.91 -2.95 5.03
N LYS A 296 22.46 -2.32 3.99
CA LYS A 296 23.89 -2.47 3.62
C LYS A 296 24.84 -2.00 4.71
N LYS A 297 24.42 -1.04 5.56
CA LYS A 297 25.18 -0.55 6.71
C LYS A 297 25.00 -1.45 7.94
N HIS A 298 23.88 -2.18 8.04
CA HIS A 298 23.47 -3.01 9.17
C HIS A 298 23.00 -4.42 8.72
N PRO A 299 23.82 -5.19 7.98
CA PRO A 299 23.35 -6.39 7.25
C PRO A 299 22.86 -7.53 8.17
N GLU A 300 23.48 -7.68 9.35
CA GLU A 300 23.14 -8.74 10.33
C GLU A 300 21.98 -8.36 11.27
N GLU A 301 21.54 -7.10 11.24
CA GLU A 301 20.62 -6.52 12.23
C GLU A 301 19.31 -6.03 11.60
N THR A 302 19.20 -6.04 10.25
CA THR A 302 18.06 -5.48 9.54
C THR A 302 17.22 -6.56 8.88
N LEU A 303 15.90 -6.49 9.07
CA LEU A 303 14.91 -7.28 8.35
C LEU A 303 14.01 -6.34 7.55
N ILE A 304 13.84 -6.62 6.27
CA ILE A 304 12.94 -5.90 5.36
C ILE A 304 11.90 -6.89 4.85
N VAL A 305 10.62 -6.58 5.04
CA VAL A 305 9.48 -7.37 4.56
C VAL A 305 8.57 -6.47 3.74
N VAL A 306 8.16 -6.94 2.55
CA VAL A 306 7.22 -6.25 1.67
C VAL A 306 6.05 -7.16 1.35
N THR A 307 4.83 -6.69 1.54
CA THR A 307 3.60 -7.45 1.24
C THR A 307 2.52 -6.53 0.64
N GLY A 308 1.48 -7.12 0.06
CA GLY A 308 0.18 -6.47 -0.08
C GLY A 308 -0.74 -6.91 1.05
N ASP A 309 -1.83 -6.22 1.23
CA ASP A 309 -2.89 -6.63 2.15
C ASP A 309 -4.01 -7.39 1.43
N HIS A 310 -4.31 -7.06 0.19
CA HIS A 310 -5.20 -7.76 -0.75
C HIS A 310 -4.89 -7.33 -2.20
N GLU A 311 -5.61 -7.90 -3.15
CA GLU A 311 -5.67 -7.42 -4.53
C GLU A 311 -6.89 -6.54 -4.72
N THR A 312 -6.78 -5.52 -5.59
CA THR A 312 -7.86 -4.62 -5.95
C THR A 312 -7.95 -4.43 -7.45
N GLY A 313 -9.19 -4.42 -7.98
CA GLY A 313 -9.49 -4.12 -9.38
C GLY A 313 -9.52 -5.35 -10.28
N GLY A 314 -8.97 -6.49 -9.85
CA GLY A 314 -8.85 -7.67 -10.70
C GLY A 314 -8.04 -7.38 -11.96
N LEU A 315 -6.88 -6.72 -11.82
CA LEU A 315 -6.01 -6.36 -12.94
C LEU A 315 -5.52 -7.61 -13.67
N THR A 316 -5.64 -7.60 -15.00
CA THR A 316 -5.10 -8.64 -15.88
C THR A 316 -4.10 -8.06 -16.86
N LEU A 317 -2.97 -8.76 -17.05
CA LEU A 317 -1.87 -8.39 -17.96
C LEU A 317 -2.11 -9.02 -19.34
N GLY A 318 -3.27 -8.74 -19.91
CA GLY A 318 -3.82 -9.28 -21.13
C GLY A 318 -5.27 -9.69 -20.94
N PHE A 319 -6.10 -9.59 -22.00
CA PHE A 319 -7.51 -9.98 -21.97
C PHE A 319 -7.96 -10.50 -23.33
N ALA A 320 -9.22 -10.90 -23.44
CA ALA A 320 -9.80 -11.39 -24.69
C ALA A 320 -9.62 -10.36 -25.81
N GLY A 321 -9.04 -10.76 -26.93
CA GLY A 321 -8.75 -9.88 -28.07
C GLY A 321 -7.32 -9.30 -28.12
N THR A 322 -6.53 -9.38 -27.05
CA THR A 322 -5.11 -8.94 -27.06
C THR A 322 -4.14 -10.00 -27.63
N GLY A 323 -4.56 -11.28 -27.64
CA GLY A 323 -3.71 -12.40 -28.01
C GLY A 323 -2.49 -12.48 -27.07
N TYR A 324 -1.30 -12.60 -27.63
CA TYR A 324 -0.03 -12.64 -26.87
C TYR A 324 0.71 -11.28 -26.87
N LYS A 325 -0.01 -10.18 -27.10
CA LYS A 325 0.59 -8.84 -27.24
C LYS A 325 0.43 -8.06 -25.93
N SER A 326 1.45 -7.28 -25.60
CA SER A 326 1.49 -6.32 -24.49
C SER A 326 2.05 -4.99 -25.00
N TYR A 327 1.53 -3.88 -24.49
CA TYR A 327 1.93 -2.52 -24.87
C TYR A 327 1.98 -1.62 -23.63
N ILE A 328 2.43 -2.14 -22.50
CA ILE A 328 2.47 -1.46 -21.19
C ILE A 328 3.22 -0.13 -21.25
N ASN A 329 4.21 0.00 -22.14
CA ASN A 329 4.91 1.26 -22.38
C ASN A 329 3.99 2.44 -22.77
N LEU A 330 2.80 2.18 -23.32
CA LEU A 330 1.84 3.23 -23.65
C LEU A 330 1.33 3.99 -22.42
N LEU A 331 1.39 3.40 -21.22
CA LEU A 331 1.03 4.06 -19.98
C LEU A 331 1.88 5.32 -19.69
N SER A 332 3.08 5.43 -20.29
CA SER A 332 3.94 6.63 -20.19
C SER A 332 3.31 7.90 -20.75
N HIS A 333 2.28 7.76 -21.58
CA HIS A 333 1.56 8.89 -22.17
C HIS A 333 0.59 9.56 -21.18
N GLN A 334 0.14 8.87 -20.13
CA GLN A 334 -0.69 9.49 -19.11
C GLN A 334 0.15 10.41 -18.23
N LYS A 335 -0.31 11.66 -18.04
CA LYS A 335 0.43 12.71 -17.33
C LYS A 335 -0.17 13.05 -15.96
N ASN A 336 -1.43 12.69 -15.72
CA ASN A 336 -2.15 12.99 -14.50
C ASN A 336 -2.97 11.80 -14.05
N SER A 337 -3.24 11.70 -12.75
CA SER A 337 -4.17 10.72 -12.20
C SER A 337 -5.59 10.94 -12.74
N ARG A 338 -6.39 9.87 -12.72
CA ARG A 338 -7.82 9.97 -13.05
C ARG A 338 -8.52 11.07 -12.24
N GLU A 339 -8.18 11.23 -10.96
CA GLU A 339 -8.77 12.27 -10.11
C GLU A 339 -8.42 13.68 -10.59
N GLN A 340 -7.16 13.92 -10.97
CA GLN A 340 -6.75 15.21 -11.51
C GLN A 340 -7.36 15.46 -12.89
N ILE A 341 -7.48 14.41 -13.73
CA ILE A 341 -8.19 14.49 -15.02
C ILE A 341 -9.65 14.87 -14.79
N GLU A 342 -10.35 14.19 -13.89
CA GLU A 342 -11.74 14.49 -13.51
C GLU A 342 -11.90 15.94 -13.05
N LYS A 343 -11.04 16.39 -12.14
CA LYS A 343 -11.04 17.76 -11.61
C LYS A 343 -10.86 18.78 -12.75
N THR A 344 -9.86 18.56 -13.62
CA THR A 344 -9.57 19.49 -14.74
C THR A 344 -10.75 19.59 -15.71
N ILE A 345 -11.34 18.44 -16.10
CA ILE A 345 -12.51 18.39 -16.97
C ILE A 345 -13.69 19.13 -16.33
N LYS A 346 -13.93 18.91 -15.04
CA LYS A 346 -14.99 19.59 -14.28
C LYS A 346 -14.78 21.11 -14.24
N ASP A 347 -13.54 21.54 -13.99
CA ASP A 347 -13.17 22.96 -13.94
C ASP A 347 -13.34 23.62 -15.31
N MET A 348 -12.94 22.95 -16.40
CA MET A 348 -13.14 23.44 -17.77
C MET A 348 -14.62 23.64 -18.07
N LYS A 349 -15.46 22.64 -17.77
CA LYS A 349 -16.93 22.72 -17.96
C LYS A 349 -17.60 23.74 -17.06
N THR A 350 -17.09 23.96 -15.85
CA THR A 350 -17.61 24.98 -14.94
C THR A 350 -17.33 26.40 -15.46
N LYS A 351 -16.13 26.61 -16.02
CA LYS A 351 -15.72 27.89 -16.61
C LYS A 351 -16.42 28.18 -17.95
N LYS A 352 -16.66 27.13 -18.75
CA LYS A 352 -17.27 27.21 -20.08
C LYS A 352 -18.30 26.06 -20.23
N PRO A 353 -19.56 26.26 -19.78
CA PRO A 353 -20.59 25.22 -19.81
C PRO A 353 -20.94 24.72 -21.22
N GLU A 354 -20.70 25.50 -22.24
CA GLU A 354 -20.98 25.20 -23.65
C GLU A 354 -19.99 24.21 -24.28
N LEU A 355 -18.81 23.95 -23.66
CA LEU A 355 -17.82 23.04 -24.24
C LEU A 355 -18.44 21.71 -24.67
N SER A 356 -18.22 21.32 -25.91
CA SER A 356 -18.58 20.01 -26.49
C SER A 356 -17.48 18.97 -26.26
N PHE A 357 -17.72 17.71 -26.61
CA PHE A 357 -16.70 16.68 -26.61
C PHE A 357 -15.48 17.05 -27.45
N ASP A 358 -15.71 17.67 -28.62
CA ASP A 358 -14.63 18.00 -29.55
C ASP A 358 -13.67 19.06 -28.98
N ASP A 359 -14.14 19.91 -28.07
CA ASP A 359 -13.31 20.92 -27.39
C ASP A 359 -12.36 20.27 -26.35
N PHE A 360 -12.63 19.05 -25.90
CA PHE A 360 -11.74 18.30 -25.02
C PHE A 360 -10.66 17.49 -25.74
N LYS A 361 -10.75 17.29 -27.05
CA LYS A 361 -9.80 16.47 -27.83
C LYS A 361 -8.32 16.92 -27.64
N PRO A 362 -7.99 18.23 -27.68
CA PRO A 362 -6.61 18.67 -27.43
C PRO A 362 -6.11 18.31 -26.01
N TYR A 363 -6.96 18.49 -24.99
CA TYR A 363 -6.64 18.11 -23.61
C TYR A 363 -6.44 16.61 -23.47
N ILE A 364 -7.30 15.78 -24.06
CA ILE A 364 -7.19 14.31 -24.04
C ILE A 364 -5.88 13.86 -24.68
N THR A 365 -5.54 14.42 -25.86
CA THR A 365 -4.30 14.10 -26.54
C THR A 365 -3.06 14.50 -25.72
N GLN A 366 -3.08 15.69 -25.13
CA GLN A 366 -1.98 16.18 -24.32
C GLN A 366 -1.78 15.33 -23.05
N THR A 367 -2.88 14.92 -22.39
CA THR A 367 -2.86 14.29 -21.07
C THR A 367 -2.71 12.78 -21.13
N LEU A 368 -3.24 12.12 -22.17
CA LEU A 368 -3.29 10.65 -22.28
C LEU A 368 -2.61 10.12 -23.55
N GLY A 369 -2.15 11.00 -24.45
CA GLY A 369 -1.58 10.61 -25.73
C GLY A 369 -2.57 10.05 -26.74
N LEU A 370 -3.87 9.94 -26.40
CA LEU A 370 -4.90 9.43 -27.29
C LEU A 370 -5.10 10.37 -28.50
N LYS A 371 -5.07 9.85 -29.71
CA LYS A 371 -5.12 10.62 -30.96
C LYS A 371 -6.45 10.37 -31.69
N PHE A 372 -7.10 11.42 -32.15
CA PHE A 372 -8.35 11.36 -32.89
C PHE A 372 -8.15 11.23 -34.40
N GLU A 373 -6.91 11.50 -34.88
CA GLU A 373 -6.49 11.41 -36.28
C GLU A 373 -5.06 10.88 -36.33
N GLY A 374 -4.67 10.28 -37.46
CA GLY A 374 -3.31 9.78 -37.66
C GLY A 374 -3.25 8.42 -38.32
N ASP A 375 -2.06 7.83 -38.37
CA ASP A 375 -1.82 6.51 -38.91
C ASP A 375 -2.50 5.45 -38.04
N LYS A 376 -3.36 4.62 -38.67
CA LYS A 376 -4.07 3.53 -37.97
C LYS A 376 -3.16 2.43 -37.41
N SER A 377 -1.91 2.39 -37.85
CA SER A 377 -0.90 1.50 -37.24
C SER A 377 -0.42 1.99 -35.87
N ASP A 378 -0.56 3.27 -35.57
CA ASP A 378 -0.32 3.84 -34.25
C ASP A 378 -1.47 3.47 -33.29
N ARG A 379 -1.16 2.69 -32.28
CA ARG A 379 -2.17 2.21 -31.30
C ARG A 379 -2.85 3.32 -30.51
N LEU A 380 -2.22 4.49 -30.37
CA LEU A 380 -2.80 5.64 -29.68
C LEU A 380 -3.89 6.33 -30.52
N VAL A 381 -3.93 6.08 -31.85
CA VAL A 381 -5.04 6.55 -32.69
C VAL A 381 -6.30 5.78 -32.34
N LEU A 382 -7.36 6.52 -32.00
CA LEU A 382 -8.66 5.94 -31.65
C LEU A 382 -9.32 5.29 -32.85
N THR A 383 -9.84 4.10 -32.66
CA THR A 383 -10.82 3.53 -33.59
C THR A 383 -12.13 4.31 -33.49
N ARG A 384 -13.00 4.16 -34.51
CA ARG A 384 -14.31 4.78 -34.49
C ARG A 384 -15.17 4.34 -33.30
N ASP A 385 -15.06 3.08 -32.89
CA ASP A 385 -15.80 2.55 -31.75
C ASP A 385 -15.31 3.10 -30.41
N GLU A 386 -13.99 3.26 -30.24
CA GLU A 386 -13.39 3.89 -29.06
C GLU A 386 -13.78 5.37 -28.95
N GLU A 387 -13.68 6.15 -30.05
CA GLU A 387 -14.14 7.56 -30.04
C GLU A 387 -15.62 7.65 -29.72
N ASN A 388 -16.47 6.79 -30.31
CA ASN A 388 -17.91 6.75 -30.04
C ASN A 388 -18.18 6.40 -28.56
N ALA A 389 -17.42 5.48 -27.96
CA ALA A 389 -17.55 5.13 -26.55
C ALA A 389 -17.21 6.33 -25.63
N LEU A 390 -16.11 7.04 -25.92
CA LEU A 390 -15.73 8.26 -25.19
C LEU A 390 -16.77 9.36 -25.34
N ARG A 391 -17.30 9.58 -26.55
CA ARG A 391 -18.36 10.55 -26.81
C ARG A 391 -19.63 10.24 -26.03
N LYS A 392 -20.08 8.97 -25.99
CA LYS A 392 -21.20 8.53 -25.16
C LYS A 392 -20.96 8.74 -23.66
N ALA A 393 -19.74 8.48 -23.17
CA ALA A 393 -19.39 8.75 -21.77
C ALA A 393 -19.48 10.24 -21.43
N PHE A 394 -19.01 11.11 -22.31
CA PHE A 394 -19.15 12.57 -22.19
C PHE A 394 -20.62 13.02 -22.21
N GLU A 395 -21.43 12.54 -23.16
CA GLU A 395 -22.87 12.84 -23.24
C GLU A 395 -23.61 12.43 -21.97
N LYS A 396 -23.29 11.23 -21.42
CA LYS A 396 -23.85 10.75 -20.15
C LYS A 396 -23.44 11.65 -18.98
N ALA A 397 -22.19 12.12 -18.94
CA ALA A 397 -21.71 13.09 -17.95
C ALA A 397 -22.47 14.42 -18.03
N SER A 398 -22.82 14.86 -19.26
CA SER A 398 -23.51 16.11 -19.54
C SER A 398 -25.03 16.05 -19.31
N SER A 399 -25.65 14.86 -19.35
CA SER A 399 -27.12 14.67 -19.25
C SER A 399 -27.65 14.81 -17.82
N ARG A 400 -26.81 14.82 -16.80
CA ARG A 400 -27.18 14.92 -15.38
C ARG A 400 -27.23 16.36 -14.92
N LYS A 401 -28.06 16.65 -13.89
CA LYS A 401 -28.08 17.96 -13.24
C LYS A 401 -26.66 18.29 -12.71
N GLY A 402 -26.00 19.23 -13.35
CA GLY A 402 -24.57 19.48 -13.23
C GLY A 402 -23.73 18.41 -13.95
N PHE A 403 -22.58 18.81 -14.49
CA PHE A 403 -21.67 17.92 -15.20
C PHE A 403 -21.00 16.94 -14.24
N LYS A 404 -21.11 15.63 -14.49
CA LYS A 404 -20.51 14.54 -13.70
C LYS A 404 -19.30 13.97 -14.43
N ALA A 405 -18.11 14.54 -14.16
CA ALA A 405 -16.88 14.23 -14.89
C ALA A 405 -16.32 12.81 -14.63
N ASP A 406 -16.64 12.19 -13.48
CA ASP A 406 -16.11 10.91 -13.03
C ASP A 406 -16.20 9.79 -14.08
N GLY A 407 -17.38 9.54 -14.60
CA GLY A 407 -17.60 8.48 -15.61
C GLY A 407 -16.90 8.75 -16.94
N PHE A 408 -16.67 10.02 -17.29
CA PHE A 408 -15.91 10.36 -18.49
C PHE A 408 -14.40 10.19 -18.25
N ALA A 409 -13.89 10.61 -17.12
CA ALA A 409 -12.49 10.41 -16.74
C ALA A 409 -12.13 8.91 -16.69
N ILE A 410 -13.00 8.07 -16.10
CA ILE A 410 -12.86 6.60 -16.11
C ILE A 410 -12.79 6.07 -17.55
N ALA A 411 -13.69 6.51 -18.44
CA ALA A 411 -13.68 6.04 -19.82
C ALA A 411 -12.39 6.40 -20.56
N LEU A 412 -11.79 7.54 -20.25
CA LEU A 412 -10.53 7.99 -20.82
C LEU A 412 -9.35 7.11 -20.35
N THR A 413 -9.20 6.86 -19.05
CA THR A 413 -8.12 6.01 -18.51
C THR A 413 -8.29 4.56 -18.97
N HIS A 414 -9.51 4.00 -18.94
CA HIS A 414 -9.77 2.66 -19.46
C HIS A 414 -9.45 2.51 -20.95
N CYS A 415 -9.67 3.56 -21.75
CA CYS A 415 -9.30 3.52 -23.16
C CYS A 415 -7.79 3.35 -23.33
N LEU A 416 -6.98 4.06 -22.55
CA LEU A 416 -5.52 3.91 -22.56
C LEU A 416 -5.07 2.54 -22.02
N ASP A 417 -5.66 2.06 -20.93
CA ASP A 417 -5.36 0.75 -20.36
C ASP A 417 -5.64 -0.38 -21.38
N ASN A 418 -6.78 -0.31 -22.06
CA ASN A 418 -7.11 -1.26 -23.13
C ASN A 418 -6.11 -1.21 -24.28
N LYS A 419 -5.64 -0.02 -24.67
CA LYS A 419 -4.58 0.13 -25.68
C LYS A 419 -3.25 -0.45 -25.20
N ALA A 420 -2.96 -0.38 -23.91
CA ALA A 420 -1.83 -1.01 -23.27
C ALA A 420 -1.96 -2.54 -23.13
N ALA A 421 -3.10 -3.11 -23.52
CA ALA A 421 -3.49 -4.51 -23.39
C ALA A 421 -3.69 -4.95 -21.93
N LEU A 422 -4.14 -4.03 -21.08
CA LEU A 422 -4.50 -4.29 -19.69
C LEU A 422 -6.02 -4.38 -19.53
N GLY A 423 -6.50 -5.25 -18.66
CA GLY A 423 -7.90 -5.42 -18.34
C GLY A 423 -8.17 -5.32 -16.84
N TRP A 424 -9.37 -4.88 -16.50
CA TRP A 424 -9.88 -4.81 -15.14
C TRP A 424 -11.20 -5.57 -15.05
N THR A 425 -11.36 -6.39 -14.02
CA THR A 425 -12.57 -7.23 -13.86
C THR A 425 -13.51 -6.69 -12.78
N SER A 426 -13.03 -5.76 -11.96
CA SER A 426 -13.77 -5.21 -10.83
C SER A 426 -13.32 -3.77 -10.54
N THR A 427 -14.12 -3.04 -9.77
CA THR A 427 -13.73 -1.81 -9.06
C THR A 427 -13.67 -2.05 -7.54
N ALA A 428 -13.61 -3.31 -7.11
CA ALA A 428 -13.55 -3.72 -5.72
C ALA A 428 -12.34 -4.65 -5.52
N HIS A 429 -12.13 -5.10 -4.28
CA HIS A 429 -11.10 -6.10 -3.99
C HIS A 429 -11.42 -7.44 -4.63
N THR A 430 -10.41 -8.26 -4.84
CA THR A 430 -10.56 -9.66 -5.24
C THR A 430 -9.88 -10.60 -4.24
N ALA A 431 -10.12 -11.90 -4.38
CA ALA A 431 -9.51 -12.92 -3.52
C ALA A 431 -8.18 -13.46 -4.08
N LEU A 432 -7.57 -12.79 -5.05
CA LEU A 432 -6.24 -13.17 -5.52
C LEU A 432 -5.22 -13.06 -4.38
N PRO A 433 -4.33 -14.05 -4.23
CA PRO A 433 -3.28 -13.99 -3.21
C PRO A 433 -2.28 -12.89 -3.54
N VAL A 434 -1.63 -12.35 -2.52
CA VAL A 434 -0.53 -11.41 -2.68
C VAL A 434 0.82 -12.10 -2.55
N SER A 435 1.89 -11.43 -2.98
CA SER A 435 3.27 -11.88 -2.76
C SER A 435 3.85 -11.14 -1.55
N THR A 436 4.40 -11.90 -0.59
CA THR A 436 5.21 -11.37 0.50
C THR A 436 6.67 -11.68 0.22
N THR A 437 7.52 -10.67 0.10
CA THR A 437 8.95 -10.83 -0.15
C THR A 437 9.77 -10.29 1.01
N ALA A 438 10.92 -10.90 1.31
CA ALA A 438 11.76 -10.50 2.43
C ALA A 438 13.26 -10.64 2.13
N THR A 439 14.06 -9.80 2.80
CA THR A 439 15.52 -9.87 2.78
C THR A 439 16.11 -9.43 4.13
N GLY A 440 17.35 -9.85 4.40
CA GLY A 440 18.08 -9.54 5.63
C GLY A 440 17.90 -10.58 6.72
N ALA A 441 18.15 -10.20 7.96
CA ALA A 441 18.15 -11.10 9.11
C ALA A 441 16.79 -11.78 9.31
N GLN A 442 16.77 -13.09 9.47
CA GLN A 442 15.56 -13.94 9.65
C GLN A 442 14.58 -13.94 8.47
N SER A 443 14.96 -13.43 7.31
CA SER A 443 14.05 -13.33 6.14
C SER A 443 13.63 -14.70 5.57
N GLU A 444 14.36 -15.77 5.85
CA GLU A 444 14.07 -17.14 5.38
C GLU A 444 12.72 -17.68 5.90
N ALA A 445 12.17 -17.07 6.97
CA ALA A 445 10.84 -17.40 7.46
C ALA A 445 9.72 -17.06 6.45
N PHE A 446 9.98 -16.12 5.52
CA PHE A 446 9.00 -15.63 4.57
C PHE A 446 9.07 -16.37 3.22
N ASN A 447 9.00 -17.68 3.24
CA ASN A 447 9.03 -18.56 2.05
C ASN A 447 7.80 -19.46 1.97
N GLY A 448 7.43 -19.86 0.74
CA GLY A 448 6.40 -20.85 0.46
C GLY A 448 5.00 -20.27 0.41
N THR A 449 4.05 -20.84 1.15
CA THR A 449 2.65 -20.39 1.20
C THR A 449 2.28 -20.12 2.65
N ILE A 450 1.79 -18.92 2.91
CA ILE A 450 1.46 -18.44 4.26
C ILE A 450 0.08 -17.78 4.29
N ASP A 451 -0.50 -17.70 5.47
CA ASP A 451 -1.63 -16.82 5.74
C ASP A 451 -1.12 -15.43 6.18
N ASN A 452 -1.85 -14.35 5.89
CA ASN A 452 -1.40 -13.00 6.29
C ASN A 452 -1.23 -12.84 7.82
N THR A 453 -1.87 -13.69 8.63
CA THR A 453 -1.65 -13.73 10.10
C THR A 453 -0.25 -14.25 10.47
N ASP A 454 0.41 -15.01 9.61
CA ASP A 454 1.74 -15.54 9.89
C ASP A 454 2.81 -14.46 9.85
N ILE A 455 2.60 -13.39 9.06
CA ILE A 455 3.47 -12.21 9.02
C ILE A 455 3.64 -11.62 10.42
N ALA A 456 2.55 -11.40 11.15
CA ALA A 456 2.63 -10.91 12.53
C ALA A 456 3.36 -11.87 13.47
N LYS A 457 3.13 -13.17 13.33
CA LYS A 457 3.77 -14.19 14.19
C LYS A 457 5.28 -14.17 14.00
N MET A 458 5.75 -14.14 12.74
CA MET A 458 7.17 -14.07 12.40
C MET A 458 7.80 -12.75 12.87
N LEU A 459 7.17 -11.61 12.59
CA LEU A 459 7.69 -10.31 12.99
C LEU A 459 7.68 -10.11 14.51
N LYS A 460 6.68 -10.63 15.24
CA LYS A 460 6.67 -10.60 16.71
C LYS A 460 7.82 -11.41 17.33
N GLN A 461 8.32 -12.44 16.66
CA GLN A 461 9.54 -13.14 17.08
C GLN A 461 10.79 -12.30 16.78
N ALA A 462 10.84 -11.67 15.61
CA ALA A 462 11.99 -10.86 15.20
C ALA A 462 12.21 -9.62 16.08
N VAL A 463 11.14 -8.99 16.61
CA VAL A 463 11.24 -7.76 17.42
C VAL A 463 11.50 -8.00 18.91
N LYS A 464 11.36 -9.22 19.42
CA LYS A 464 11.61 -9.59 20.83
C LYS A 464 13.08 -9.58 21.12
#